data_0ab9c44c4b8c7dde01de15d00867e929
#
_entry.id   0ab9c44c4b8c7dde01de15d00867e929
#
_cell.length_a   1.000
_cell.length_b   1.000
_cell.length_c   1.000
_cell.angle_alpha   90.00
_cell.angle_beta   90.00
_cell.angle_gamma   90.00
#
_symmetry.space_group_name_H-M   'P 1'
#
loop_
_entity.id
_entity.type
_entity.pdbx_description
1 polymer ?
#
loop_
_entity_poly.entity_id
_entity_poly.type
_entity_poly.pdbx_seq_one_letter_code
_entity_poly.pdbx_strand_id
1 'polypeptide(L)'
;MKRVFIKTVIATVAMAAMGIASAQVKTIKFANQNAAGHPIVQGMEKFKEIVEKKSEGKLKVNIFPGGTLGSDQANVSAIQGGSLEMASMNSGIFASQVKEFAIYDFPFMFASSKEADAVVDGPFGKKMHAKLEEKGLIGLAYYELGFRHITNGKRAINKVSDLEGLKL
;
A
#
# COMPACT_ATOMS: atom_id res chain seq x y z
N MET A 1 25.69 57.89 -12.60
CA MET A 1 26.04 56.93 -11.54
C MET A 1 24.84 56.43 -10.73
N LYS A 2 23.92 57.27 -10.20
CA LYS A 2 22.75 56.79 -9.40
C LYS A 2 21.81 55.82 -10.13
N ARG A 3 21.54 55.99 -11.43
CA ARG A 3 20.62 55.11 -12.20
C ARG A 3 21.20 53.72 -12.48
N VAL A 4 22.50 53.55 -12.57
CA VAL A 4 23.15 52.24 -12.76
C VAL A 4 23.13 51.48 -11.44
N PHE A 5 23.40 52.15 -10.33
CA PHE A 5 23.38 51.53 -8.99
C PHE A 5 21.99 50.96 -8.61
N ILE A 6 20.93 51.71 -8.92
CA ILE A 6 19.54 51.27 -8.68
C ILE A 6 19.19 50.01 -9.52
N LYS A 7 19.61 49.97 -10.80
CA LYS A 7 19.36 48.82 -11.66
C LYS A 7 20.10 47.58 -11.20
N THR A 8 21.34 47.71 -10.70
CA THR A 8 22.13 46.59 -10.16
C THR A 8 21.52 46.06 -8.86
N VAL A 9 21.08 46.89 -7.96
CA VAL A 9 20.42 46.47 -6.71
C VAL A 9 19.10 45.75 -6.98
N ILE A 10 18.28 46.21 -7.92
CA ILE A 10 17.02 45.55 -8.30
C ILE A 10 17.30 44.18 -8.93
N ALA A 11 18.33 44.02 -9.78
CA ALA A 11 18.70 42.75 -10.37
C ALA A 11 19.20 41.74 -9.33
N THR A 12 19.93 42.19 -8.32
CA THR A 12 20.45 41.30 -7.24
C THR A 12 19.31 40.84 -6.33
N VAL A 13 18.34 41.66 -6.01
CA VAL A 13 17.16 41.32 -5.22
C VAL A 13 16.25 40.35 -5.99
N ALA A 14 16.09 40.55 -7.32
CA ALA A 14 15.30 39.64 -8.14
C ALA A 14 15.94 38.24 -8.27
N MET A 15 17.28 38.13 -8.32
CA MET A 15 17.98 36.83 -8.31
C MET A 15 17.92 36.14 -6.96
N ALA A 16 17.92 36.85 -5.84
CA ALA A 16 17.76 36.28 -4.51
C ALA A 16 16.33 35.73 -4.26
N ALA A 17 15.31 36.33 -4.90
CA ALA A 17 13.92 35.86 -4.79
C ALA A 17 13.63 34.58 -5.59
N MET A 18 14.45 34.21 -6.58
CA MET A 18 14.28 32.97 -7.36
C MET A 18 14.83 31.71 -6.65
N GLY A 19 15.51 31.83 -5.51
CA GLY A 19 16.19 30.73 -4.81
C GLY A 19 15.35 29.96 -3.80
N ILE A 20 14.10 30.34 -3.52
CA ILE A 20 13.27 29.67 -2.52
C ILE A 20 12.02 29.07 -3.18
N ALA A 21 12.20 28.28 -4.20
CA ALA A 21 11.21 27.26 -4.53
C ALA A 21 11.37 26.15 -3.49
N SER A 22 10.86 26.34 -2.27
CA SER A 22 10.71 25.29 -1.29
C SER A 22 9.87 24.21 -1.94
N ALA A 23 10.49 23.09 -2.31
CA ALA A 23 9.77 21.96 -2.87
C ALA A 23 8.69 21.55 -1.86
N GLN A 24 7.43 21.81 -2.19
CA GLN A 24 6.31 21.50 -1.30
C GLN A 24 6.37 20.02 -0.94
N VAL A 25 6.53 19.71 0.35
CA VAL A 25 6.53 18.34 0.85
C VAL A 25 5.18 17.72 0.53
N LYS A 26 5.19 16.63 -0.24
CA LYS A 26 3.97 15.87 -0.55
C LYS A 26 3.77 14.80 0.52
N THR A 27 2.55 14.70 1.04
CA THR A 27 2.18 13.72 2.05
C THR A 27 1.42 12.56 1.39
N ILE A 28 1.85 11.33 1.71
CA ILE A 28 1.20 10.09 1.33
C ILE A 28 0.47 9.56 2.57
N LYS A 29 -0.86 9.49 2.54
CA LYS A 29 -1.66 8.78 3.54
C LYS A 29 -1.69 7.31 3.16
N PHE A 30 -1.25 6.43 4.07
CA PHE A 30 -1.14 5.00 3.84
C PHE A 30 -2.02 4.24 4.83
N ALA A 31 -3.15 3.72 4.36
CA ALA A 31 -4.17 3.05 5.16
C ALA A 31 -3.97 1.54 5.24
N ASN A 32 -4.37 0.91 6.36
CA ASN A 32 -4.41 -0.53 6.54
C ASN A 32 -5.42 -0.92 7.63
N GLN A 33 -6.01 -2.13 7.53
CA GLN A 33 -6.99 -2.65 8.52
C GLN A 33 -6.34 -3.25 9.76
N ASN A 34 -5.08 -3.70 9.68
CA ASN A 34 -4.41 -4.33 10.80
C ASN A 34 -4.04 -3.30 11.88
N ALA A 35 -4.12 -3.73 13.13
CA ALA A 35 -3.75 -2.89 14.27
C ALA A 35 -2.26 -2.54 14.29
N ALA A 36 -1.89 -1.48 15.00
CA ALA A 36 -0.51 -1.13 15.24
C ALA A 36 0.25 -2.33 15.87
N GLY A 37 1.51 -2.53 15.43
CA GLY A 37 2.33 -3.67 15.84
C GLY A 37 2.16 -4.93 14.99
N HIS A 38 1.14 -5.04 14.15
CA HIS A 38 1.02 -6.13 13.20
C HIS A 38 2.20 -6.15 12.20
N PRO A 39 2.74 -7.32 11.77
CA PRO A 39 3.88 -7.39 10.85
C PRO A 39 3.71 -6.58 9.56
N ILE A 40 2.52 -6.56 8.97
CA ILE A 40 2.21 -5.71 7.80
C ILE A 40 2.44 -4.23 8.14
N VAL A 41 1.96 -3.76 9.30
CA VAL A 41 2.13 -2.36 9.72
C VAL A 41 3.61 -2.04 9.98
N GLN A 42 4.38 -2.98 10.55
CA GLN A 42 5.84 -2.82 10.67
C GLN A 42 6.52 -2.70 9.29
N GLY A 43 6.07 -3.47 8.30
CA GLY A 43 6.51 -3.32 6.91
C GLY A 43 6.19 -1.95 6.33
N MET A 44 5.01 -1.40 6.63
CA MET A 44 4.62 -0.04 6.23
C MET A 44 5.50 1.03 6.89
N GLU A 45 5.85 0.85 8.17
CA GLU A 45 6.80 1.76 8.85
C GLU A 45 8.18 1.72 8.20
N LYS A 46 8.64 0.53 7.79
CA LYS A 46 9.89 0.39 7.05
C LYS A 46 9.83 1.05 5.68
N PHE A 47 8.71 0.90 4.97
CA PHE A 47 8.46 1.61 3.71
C PHE A 47 8.54 3.13 3.90
N LYS A 48 7.87 3.66 4.93
CA LYS A 48 7.92 5.09 5.30
C LYS A 48 9.35 5.57 5.49
N GLU A 49 10.13 4.89 6.33
CA GLU A 49 11.54 5.22 6.59
C GLU A 49 12.35 5.33 5.28
N ILE A 50 12.19 4.33 4.40
CA ILE A 50 12.92 4.26 3.14
C ILE A 50 12.49 5.38 2.18
N VAL A 51 11.19 5.63 2.04
CA VAL A 51 10.65 6.65 1.14
C VAL A 51 11.06 8.06 1.59
N GLU A 52 10.88 8.36 2.87
CA GLU A 52 11.25 9.67 3.42
C GLU A 52 12.75 9.94 3.26
N LYS A 53 13.59 8.92 3.52
CA LYS A 53 15.04 9.02 3.32
C LYS A 53 15.43 9.18 1.85
N LYS A 54 14.89 8.34 0.94
CA LYS A 54 15.24 8.37 -0.49
C LYS A 54 14.73 9.61 -1.20
N SER A 55 13.62 10.18 -0.73
CA SER A 55 13.10 11.44 -1.27
C SER A 55 13.74 12.68 -0.68
N GLU A 56 14.74 12.53 0.21
CA GLU A 56 15.38 13.66 0.92
C GLU A 56 14.34 14.54 1.63
N GLY A 57 13.29 13.91 2.20
CA GLY A 57 12.19 14.60 2.87
C GLY A 57 11.16 15.27 1.95
N LYS A 58 11.26 15.11 0.64
CA LYS A 58 10.26 15.64 -0.31
C LYS A 58 8.93 14.90 -0.26
N LEU A 59 8.96 13.63 0.16
CA LEU A 59 7.77 12.83 0.44
C LEU A 59 7.69 12.54 1.94
N LYS A 60 6.50 12.63 2.51
CA LYS A 60 6.19 12.25 3.88
C LYS A 60 5.11 11.18 3.88
N VAL A 61 5.29 10.10 4.65
CA VAL A 61 4.32 9.01 4.73
C VAL A 61 3.65 9.01 6.10
N ASN A 62 2.34 9.15 6.11
CA ASN A 62 1.52 9.01 7.32
C ASN A 62 0.77 7.69 7.28
N ILE A 63 1.04 6.81 8.24
CA ILE A 63 0.43 5.48 8.34
C ILE A 63 -0.83 5.57 9.20
N PHE A 64 -1.90 4.94 8.71
CA PHE A 64 -3.22 4.89 9.34
C PHE A 64 -3.63 3.42 9.54
N PRO A 65 -3.21 2.76 10.63
CA PRO A 65 -3.53 1.38 10.92
C PRO A 65 -4.93 1.23 11.54
N GLY A 66 -5.40 -0.01 11.69
CA GLY A 66 -6.63 -0.33 12.43
C GLY A 66 -7.92 0.14 11.77
N GLY A 67 -7.92 0.34 10.45
CA GLY A 67 -9.13 0.76 9.73
C GLY A 67 -9.59 2.19 10.02
N THR A 68 -8.72 3.04 10.55
CA THR A 68 -9.06 4.43 10.94
C THR A 68 -9.52 5.31 9.79
N LEU A 69 -9.19 4.96 8.54
CA LEU A 69 -9.65 5.66 7.33
C LEU A 69 -10.81 4.93 6.62
N GLY A 70 -11.43 3.95 7.26
CA GLY A 70 -12.56 3.19 6.73
C GLY A 70 -12.20 1.76 6.33
N SER A 71 -13.17 1.02 5.80
CA SER A 71 -13.00 -0.36 5.31
C SER A 71 -12.10 -0.42 4.07
N ASP A 72 -11.63 -1.63 3.70
CA ASP A 72 -10.85 -1.83 2.47
C ASP A 72 -11.61 -1.36 1.23
N GLN A 73 -12.93 -1.62 1.14
CA GLN A 73 -13.78 -1.13 0.04
C GLN A 73 -13.81 0.41 -0.01
N ALA A 74 -13.96 1.06 1.15
CA ALA A 74 -13.93 2.52 1.23
C ALA A 74 -12.57 3.07 0.80
N ASN A 75 -11.48 2.41 1.21
CA ASN A 75 -10.12 2.80 0.83
C ASN A 75 -9.88 2.66 -0.69
N VAL A 76 -10.37 1.59 -1.34
CA VAL A 76 -10.32 1.47 -2.80
C VAL A 76 -11.01 2.66 -3.47
N SER A 77 -12.25 2.97 -3.05
CA SER A 77 -13.00 4.12 -3.59
C SER A 77 -12.29 5.45 -3.34
N ALA A 78 -11.68 5.62 -2.16
CA ALA A 78 -10.94 6.83 -1.79
C ALA A 78 -9.67 7.02 -2.64
N ILE A 79 -8.95 5.92 -2.97
CA ILE A 79 -7.80 5.97 -3.87
C ILE A 79 -8.24 6.34 -5.29
N GLN A 80 -9.27 5.67 -5.82
CA GLN A 80 -9.83 5.97 -7.13
C GLN A 80 -10.36 7.40 -7.23
N GLY A 81 -10.92 7.94 -6.16
CA GLY A 81 -11.38 9.32 -6.05
C GLY A 81 -10.28 10.35 -5.74
N GLY A 82 -9.03 9.92 -5.51
CA GLY A 82 -7.88 10.79 -5.24
C GLY A 82 -7.86 11.44 -3.85
N SER A 83 -8.66 10.94 -2.89
CA SER A 83 -8.68 11.43 -1.50
C SER A 83 -7.78 10.67 -0.54
N LEU A 84 -7.29 9.49 -0.98
CA LEU A 84 -6.31 8.65 -0.31
C LEU A 84 -5.20 8.29 -1.32
N GLU A 85 -3.95 8.36 -0.92
CA GLU A 85 -2.82 8.11 -1.82
C GLU A 85 -2.44 6.64 -1.87
N MET A 86 -2.57 5.88 -0.76
CA MET A 86 -2.08 4.51 -0.68
C MET A 86 -2.83 3.68 0.35
N ALA A 87 -3.01 2.39 0.08
CA ALA A 87 -3.49 1.42 1.06
C ALA A 87 -2.81 0.06 0.87
N SER A 88 -2.70 -0.70 1.95
CA SER A 88 -2.38 -2.13 1.93
C SER A 88 -3.62 -2.90 2.40
N MET A 89 -4.09 -3.84 1.60
CA MET A 89 -5.33 -4.56 1.84
C MET A 89 -5.27 -5.99 1.30
N ASN A 90 -6.25 -6.80 1.65
CA ASN A 90 -6.35 -8.16 1.12
C ASN A 90 -6.59 -8.11 -0.39
N SER A 91 -5.82 -8.90 -1.16
CA SER A 91 -5.92 -8.95 -2.62
C SER A 91 -7.30 -9.41 -3.12
N GLY A 92 -8.02 -10.25 -2.40
CA GLY A 92 -9.36 -10.70 -2.74
C GLY A 92 -10.41 -9.58 -2.85
N ILE A 93 -10.18 -8.44 -2.20
CA ILE A 93 -11.04 -7.25 -2.32
C ILE A 93 -11.18 -6.79 -3.77
N PHE A 94 -10.12 -6.93 -4.55
CA PHE A 94 -10.11 -6.52 -5.96
C PHE A 94 -10.91 -7.44 -6.87
N ALA A 95 -11.33 -8.64 -6.42
CA ALA A 95 -12.15 -9.55 -7.21
C ALA A 95 -13.48 -8.96 -7.65
N SER A 96 -14.00 -7.97 -6.92
CA SER A 96 -15.20 -7.21 -7.31
C SER A 96 -15.01 -6.36 -8.58
N GLN A 97 -13.79 -5.96 -8.89
CA GLN A 97 -13.45 -5.12 -10.05
C GLN A 97 -12.66 -5.88 -11.12
N VAL A 98 -11.83 -6.83 -10.73
CA VAL A 98 -11.01 -7.69 -11.57
C VAL A 98 -11.17 -9.12 -11.06
N LYS A 99 -12.06 -9.88 -11.69
CA LYS A 99 -12.49 -11.23 -11.23
C LYS A 99 -11.32 -12.19 -11.00
N GLU A 100 -10.24 -12.04 -11.74
CA GLU A 100 -9.06 -12.90 -11.65
C GLU A 100 -8.37 -12.79 -10.28
N PHE A 101 -8.55 -11.71 -9.51
CA PHE A 101 -8.02 -11.61 -8.15
C PHE A 101 -8.62 -12.64 -7.19
N ALA A 102 -9.78 -13.23 -7.49
CA ALA A 102 -10.34 -14.32 -6.72
C ALA A 102 -9.41 -15.54 -6.61
N ILE A 103 -8.43 -15.69 -7.51
CA ILE A 103 -7.47 -16.80 -7.48
C ILE A 103 -6.64 -16.80 -6.19
N TYR A 104 -6.36 -15.63 -5.62
CA TYR A 104 -5.58 -15.53 -4.39
C TYR A 104 -6.32 -16.06 -3.14
N ASP A 105 -7.64 -16.21 -3.22
CA ASP A 105 -8.48 -16.73 -2.14
C ASP A 105 -8.79 -18.22 -2.30
N PHE A 106 -8.32 -18.88 -3.37
CA PHE A 106 -8.54 -20.29 -3.56
C PHE A 106 -7.74 -21.12 -2.55
N PRO A 107 -8.38 -22.08 -1.89
CA PRO A 107 -7.70 -22.93 -0.91
C PRO A 107 -6.64 -23.82 -1.57
N PHE A 108 -5.58 -24.12 -0.84
CA PHE A 108 -4.52 -25.06 -1.22
C PHE A 108 -3.77 -24.73 -2.51
N MET A 109 -3.75 -23.47 -2.93
CA MET A 109 -3.05 -23.03 -4.15
C MET A 109 -1.52 -23.11 -4.03
N PHE A 110 -0.98 -22.93 -2.83
CA PHE A 110 0.47 -22.88 -2.59
C PHE A 110 0.86 -23.87 -1.48
N ALA A 111 1.94 -24.61 -1.69
CA ALA A 111 2.49 -25.52 -0.69
C ALA A 111 3.41 -24.80 0.32
N SER A 112 3.90 -23.60 -0.01
CA SER A 112 4.81 -22.82 0.84
C SER A 112 4.73 -21.31 0.54
N SER A 113 5.12 -20.46 1.50
CA SER A 113 5.28 -19.03 1.29
C SER A 113 6.24 -18.72 0.15
N LYS A 114 7.35 -19.46 0.06
CA LYS A 114 8.33 -19.26 -1.02
C LYS A 114 7.74 -19.48 -2.42
N GLU A 115 6.83 -20.42 -2.57
CA GLU A 115 6.11 -20.66 -3.82
C GLU A 115 5.15 -19.51 -4.11
N ALA A 116 4.40 -19.07 -3.11
CA ALA A 116 3.49 -17.93 -3.23
C ALA A 116 4.25 -16.66 -3.64
N ASP A 117 5.36 -16.34 -2.96
CA ASP A 117 6.21 -15.18 -3.27
C ASP A 117 6.74 -15.24 -4.72
N ALA A 118 7.23 -16.41 -5.15
CA ALA A 118 7.73 -16.57 -6.51
C ALA A 118 6.65 -16.31 -7.59
N VAL A 119 5.39 -16.62 -7.29
CA VAL A 119 4.27 -16.37 -8.20
C VAL A 119 3.87 -14.90 -8.19
N VAL A 120 3.70 -14.29 -7.00
CA VAL A 120 3.20 -12.91 -6.90
C VAL A 120 4.25 -11.87 -7.29
N ASP A 121 5.53 -12.13 -7.03
CA ASP A 121 6.63 -11.26 -7.47
C ASP A 121 7.05 -11.50 -8.91
N GLY A 122 6.58 -12.61 -9.49
CA GLY A 122 6.87 -13.03 -10.85
C GLY A 122 6.00 -12.36 -11.93
N PRO A 123 6.05 -12.90 -13.17
CA PRO A 123 5.28 -12.40 -14.30
C PRO A 123 3.76 -12.42 -14.06
N PHE A 124 3.27 -13.41 -13.29
CA PHE A 124 1.85 -13.52 -12.95
C PHE A 124 1.39 -12.33 -12.12
N GLY A 125 2.07 -12.03 -11.01
CA GLY A 125 1.71 -10.89 -10.16
C GLY A 125 1.79 -9.55 -10.89
N LYS A 126 2.79 -9.37 -11.77
CA LYS A 126 2.89 -8.18 -12.64
C LYS A 126 1.69 -8.07 -13.59
N LYS A 127 1.24 -9.18 -14.18
CA LYS A 127 0.04 -9.21 -15.01
C LYS A 127 -1.21 -8.83 -14.23
N MET A 128 -1.31 -9.28 -12.98
CA MET A 128 -2.42 -8.92 -12.09
C MET A 128 -2.40 -7.44 -11.73
N HIS A 129 -1.23 -6.86 -11.44
CA HIS A 129 -1.08 -5.42 -11.20
C HIS A 129 -1.52 -4.59 -12.41
N ALA A 130 -1.12 -4.98 -13.63
CA ALA A 130 -1.52 -4.28 -14.84
C ALA A 130 -3.05 -4.21 -15.04
N LYS A 131 -3.80 -5.22 -14.58
CA LYS A 131 -5.27 -5.20 -14.62
C LYS A 131 -5.89 -4.18 -13.66
N LEU A 132 -5.20 -3.82 -12.58
CA LEU A 132 -5.65 -2.77 -11.67
C LEU A 132 -5.53 -1.38 -12.29
N GLU A 133 -4.57 -1.16 -13.19
CA GLU A 133 -4.38 0.13 -13.87
C GLU A 133 -5.61 0.52 -14.68
N GLU A 134 -6.28 -0.44 -15.31
CA GLU A 134 -7.55 -0.23 -16.03
C GLU A 134 -8.69 0.26 -15.11
N LYS A 135 -8.52 0.07 -13.80
CA LYS A 135 -9.45 0.50 -12.75
C LYS A 135 -8.98 1.75 -12.00
N GLY A 136 -7.95 2.42 -12.50
CA GLY A 136 -7.39 3.62 -11.86
C GLY A 136 -6.58 3.35 -10.60
N LEU A 137 -6.05 2.12 -10.45
CA LEU A 137 -5.25 1.69 -9.31
C LEU A 137 -3.89 1.21 -9.80
N ILE A 138 -2.83 1.48 -9.06
CA ILE A 138 -1.49 1.02 -9.34
C ILE A 138 -1.08 0.01 -8.28
N GLY A 139 -0.88 -1.25 -8.67
CA GLY A 139 -0.29 -2.27 -7.82
C GLY A 139 1.22 -2.04 -7.69
N LEU A 140 1.72 -1.92 -6.46
CA LEU A 140 3.14 -1.63 -6.21
C LEU A 140 3.91 -2.88 -5.77
N ALA A 141 3.38 -3.65 -4.84
CA ALA A 141 3.99 -4.84 -4.27
C ALA A 141 2.94 -5.70 -3.56
N TYR A 142 3.33 -6.92 -3.21
CA TYR A 142 2.56 -7.78 -2.33
C TYR A 142 3.19 -7.82 -0.94
N TYR A 143 2.34 -7.89 0.10
CA TYR A 143 2.72 -8.24 1.46
C TYR A 143 2.19 -9.63 1.78
N GLU A 144 2.99 -10.45 2.42
CA GLU A 144 2.57 -11.77 2.88
C GLU A 144 1.76 -11.66 4.18
N LEU A 145 0.59 -12.32 4.23
CA LEU A 145 -0.20 -12.52 5.45
C LEU A 145 0.04 -13.90 6.09
N GLY A 146 0.77 -14.78 5.41
CA GLY A 146 1.00 -16.15 5.81
C GLY A 146 -0.18 -17.08 5.47
N PHE A 147 -0.12 -18.29 6.01
CA PHE A 147 -1.14 -19.32 5.82
C PHE A 147 -2.29 -19.17 6.79
N ARG A 148 -3.50 -19.45 6.32
CA ARG A 148 -4.68 -19.52 7.16
C ARG A 148 -4.82 -20.95 7.73
N HIS A 149 -5.08 -21.04 9.02
CA HIS A 149 -5.30 -22.29 9.71
C HIS A 149 -6.73 -22.37 10.23
N ILE A 150 -7.31 -23.59 10.19
CA ILE A 150 -8.60 -23.85 10.81
C ILE A 150 -8.37 -24.09 12.30
N THR A 151 -9.02 -23.31 13.15
CA THR A 151 -8.95 -23.45 14.60
C THR A 151 -10.36 -23.68 15.17
N ASN A 152 -10.48 -24.50 16.20
CA ASN A 152 -11.71 -24.69 16.94
C ASN A 152 -11.42 -25.07 18.42
N GLY A 153 -12.39 -24.86 19.30
CA GLY A 153 -12.29 -25.18 20.73
C GLY A 153 -12.88 -26.53 21.13
N LYS A 154 -13.34 -27.38 20.19
CA LYS A 154 -14.08 -28.59 20.51
C LYS A 154 -13.25 -29.88 20.42
N ARG A 155 -12.43 -30.04 19.35
CA ARG A 155 -11.65 -31.26 19.10
C ARG A 155 -10.48 -31.01 18.14
N ALA A 156 -9.50 -31.90 18.15
CA ALA A 156 -8.45 -31.90 17.14
C ALA A 156 -9.04 -32.18 15.74
N ILE A 157 -8.46 -31.55 14.72
CA ILE A 157 -8.80 -31.74 13.30
C ILE A 157 -7.58 -32.36 12.64
N ASN A 158 -7.68 -33.63 12.26
CA ASN A 158 -6.61 -34.41 11.61
C ASN A 158 -7.00 -34.79 10.18
N LYS A 159 -8.29 -34.77 9.83
CA LYS A 159 -8.85 -35.12 8.52
C LYS A 159 -10.12 -34.33 8.26
N VAL A 160 -10.54 -34.30 7.01
CA VAL A 160 -11.72 -33.48 6.57
C VAL A 160 -13.00 -33.87 7.31
N SER A 161 -13.22 -35.17 7.56
CA SER A 161 -14.42 -35.64 8.32
C SER A 161 -14.48 -35.11 9.76
N ASP A 162 -13.37 -34.65 10.34
CA ASP A 162 -13.36 -34.05 11.68
C ASP A 162 -13.98 -32.65 11.71
N LEU A 163 -14.23 -32.05 10.53
CA LEU A 163 -14.89 -30.76 10.40
C LEU A 163 -16.42 -30.86 10.54
N GLU A 164 -17.00 -32.04 10.38
CA GLU A 164 -18.44 -32.23 10.44
C GLU A 164 -19.01 -31.76 11.78
N GLY A 165 -20.08 -30.94 11.72
CA GLY A 165 -20.75 -30.39 12.90
C GLY A 165 -19.95 -29.33 13.67
N LEU A 166 -18.80 -28.87 13.14
CA LEU A 166 -18.12 -27.68 13.65
C LEU A 166 -18.71 -26.41 13.01
N LYS A 167 -18.82 -25.38 13.82
CA LYS A 167 -19.05 -24.02 13.36
C LYS A 167 -17.67 -23.36 13.24
N LEU A 168 -17.23 -23.13 12.01
CA LEU A 168 -15.95 -22.51 11.67
C LEU A 168 -16.12 -21.01 11.48
#